data_28d816bacac84e8e9cd79f0ba569a4d2
#
_entry.id   28d816bacac84e8e9cd79f0ba569a4d2
#
_cell.length_a   1.000
_cell.length_b   1.000
_cell.length_c   1.000
_cell.angle_alpha   90.00
_cell.angle_beta   90.00
_cell.angle_gamma   90.00
#
_symmetry.space_group_name_H-M   'P 1'
#
loop_
_entity.id
_entity.type
_entity.pdbx_description
1 polymer ?
#
loop_
_entity_poly.entity_id
_entity_poly.type
_entity_poly.pdbx_seq_one_letter_code
_entity_poly.pdbx_strand_id
1 'polypeptide(L)'
;MSAGARILETLQRQGITCRREADSLALRPATGTVPADLIELARAHKAELLEALPDTATTAVLRATLYRLANAEGLPRAIVDRLTDADLHPDSGAGLLTDEGLRRWLHALAENERMREGIPPDGWTQASYCHHCGPVKLWEGAPLHVLGCPWCHVRRAGGIVPRPLLACASCTRHQQQPNTSEAGMHGCAKGHGMHYARAQHVCADWRPLGSPP
;
A
#
# COMPACT_ATOMS: atom_id res chain seq x y z
N MET A 1 -14.44 16.24 -17.17
CA MET A 1 -14.08 16.92 -15.90
C MET A 1 -14.91 18.18 -15.77
N SER A 2 -15.63 18.37 -14.64
CA SER A 2 -16.40 19.58 -14.36
C SER A 2 -15.49 20.79 -14.09
N ALA A 3 -16.04 22.01 -14.15
CA ALA A 3 -15.29 23.23 -13.80
C ALA A 3 -14.81 23.17 -12.35
N GLY A 4 -15.68 22.73 -11.42
CA GLY A 4 -15.33 22.55 -10.01
C GLY A 4 -14.18 21.59 -9.77
N ALA A 5 -14.13 20.44 -10.48
CA ALA A 5 -13.04 19.49 -10.36
C ALA A 5 -11.67 20.07 -10.79
N ARG A 6 -11.64 20.88 -11.85
CA ARG A 6 -10.39 21.55 -12.29
C ARG A 6 -9.90 22.60 -11.28
N ILE A 7 -10.83 23.31 -10.66
CA ILE A 7 -10.49 24.30 -9.63
C ILE A 7 -9.98 23.60 -8.37
N LEU A 8 -10.59 22.49 -7.94
CA LEU A 8 -10.12 21.67 -6.83
C LEU A 8 -8.70 21.16 -7.07
N GLU A 9 -8.41 20.66 -8.26
CA GLU A 9 -7.06 20.23 -8.64
C GLU A 9 -6.06 21.38 -8.58
N THR A 10 -6.46 22.59 -8.99
CA THR A 10 -5.62 23.80 -8.90
C THR A 10 -5.33 24.18 -7.44
N LEU A 11 -6.33 24.17 -6.58
CA LEU A 11 -6.17 24.40 -5.14
C LEU A 11 -5.25 23.37 -4.49
N GLN A 12 -5.45 22.08 -4.80
CA GLN A 12 -4.61 20.98 -4.28
C GLN A 12 -3.15 21.09 -4.71
N ARG A 13 -2.87 21.45 -5.98
CA ARG A 13 -1.49 21.70 -6.45
C ARG A 13 -0.80 22.83 -5.71
N GLN A 14 -1.56 23.80 -5.21
CA GLN A 14 -1.07 24.89 -4.37
C GLN A 14 -1.03 24.54 -2.87
N GLY A 15 -1.25 23.27 -2.52
CA GLY A 15 -1.24 22.80 -1.13
C GLY A 15 -2.44 23.27 -0.31
N ILE A 16 -3.55 23.63 -0.98
CA ILE A 16 -4.79 24.07 -0.29
C ILE A 16 -5.81 22.95 -0.35
N THR A 17 -6.28 22.52 0.83
CA THR A 17 -7.39 21.59 0.95
C THR A 17 -8.69 22.39 1.02
N CYS A 18 -9.66 22.05 0.14
CA CYS A 18 -11.00 22.60 0.14
C CYS A 18 -11.96 21.57 0.74
N ARG A 19 -12.80 21.99 1.68
CA ARG A 19 -13.85 21.16 2.29
C ARG A 19 -15.20 21.87 2.22
N ARG A 20 -16.24 21.07 2.04
CA ARG A 20 -17.62 21.55 2.16
C ARG A 20 -18.03 21.53 3.64
N GLU A 21 -18.52 22.63 4.17
CA GLU A 21 -19.10 22.76 5.50
C GLU A 21 -20.54 23.29 5.34
N ALA A 22 -21.51 22.38 5.24
CA ALA A 22 -22.88 22.67 4.85
C ALA A 22 -22.94 23.45 3.51
N ASP A 23 -23.40 24.71 3.52
CA ASP A 23 -23.46 25.58 2.34
C ASP A 23 -22.24 26.50 2.20
N SER A 24 -21.17 26.24 2.94
CA SER A 24 -19.93 27.02 2.89
C SER A 24 -18.72 26.17 2.46
N LEU A 25 -17.66 26.86 2.05
CA LEU A 25 -16.37 26.26 1.73
C LEU A 25 -15.35 26.65 2.80
N ALA A 26 -14.66 25.67 3.34
CA ALA A 26 -13.49 25.87 4.18
C ALA A 26 -12.23 25.59 3.37
N LEU A 27 -11.33 26.58 3.28
CA LEU A 27 -10.02 26.47 2.65
C LEU A 27 -8.97 26.34 3.75
N ARG A 28 -8.15 25.27 3.71
CA ARG A 28 -7.08 25.05 4.68
C ARG A 28 -5.75 24.87 3.92
N PRO A 29 -4.78 25.78 4.12
CA PRO A 29 -3.45 25.64 3.54
C PRO A 29 -2.67 24.57 4.30
N ALA A 30 -1.77 23.86 3.60
CA ALA A 30 -0.82 22.93 4.21
C ALA A 30 0.18 23.67 5.11
N THR A 31 0.56 24.89 4.72
CA THR A 31 1.44 25.80 5.48
C THR A 31 1.05 27.26 5.22
N GLY A 32 1.19 28.11 6.22
CA GLY A 32 0.97 29.57 6.08
C GLY A 32 -0.51 29.96 5.95
N THR A 33 -0.78 30.95 5.09
CA THR A 33 -2.12 31.51 4.83
C THR A 33 -2.54 31.24 3.39
N VAL A 34 -3.87 31.14 3.16
CA VAL A 34 -4.40 31.00 1.79
C VAL A 34 -4.16 32.30 1.02
N PRO A 35 -3.54 32.26 -0.17
CA PRO A 35 -3.37 33.42 -1.04
C PRO A 35 -4.72 34.07 -1.41
N ALA A 36 -4.75 35.42 -1.48
CA ALA A 36 -5.99 36.16 -1.70
C ALA A 36 -6.65 35.85 -3.05
N ASP A 37 -5.87 35.67 -4.09
CA ASP A 37 -6.33 35.28 -5.43
C ASP A 37 -7.03 33.91 -5.44
N LEU A 38 -6.58 32.97 -4.63
CA LEU A 38 -7.22 31.64 -4.50
C LEU A 38 -8.50 31.69 -3.65
N ILE A 39 -8.58 32.62 -2.70
CA ILE A 39 -9.82 32.91 -1.98
C ILE A 39 -10.87 33.49 -2.94
N GLU A 40 -10.49 34.45 -3.77
CA GLU A 40 -11.37 35.05 -4.78
C GLU A 40 -11.80 34.04 -5.83
N LEU A 41 -10.87 33.18 -6.30
CA LEU A 41 -11.19 32.07 -7.22
C LEU A 41 -12.24 31.13 -6.60
N ALA A 42 -12.05 30.73 -5.34
CA ALA A 42 -12.97 29.85 -4.65
C ALA A 42 -14.35 30.52 -4.41
N ARG A 43 -14.38 31.82 -4.16
CA ARG A 43 -15.64 32.58 -4.03
C ARG A 43 -16.40 32.68 -5.36
N ALA A 44 -15.68 33.00 -6.44
CA ALA A 44 -16.25 33.14 -7.77
C ALA A 44 -16.92 31.84 -8.27
N HIS A 45 -16.35 30.70 -7.87
CA HIS A 45 -16.79 29.37 -8.29
C HIS A 45 -17.35 28.52 -7.15
N LYS A 46 -17.95 29.19 -6.14
CA LYS A 46 -18.46 28.50 -4.95
C LYS A 46 -19.48 27.42 -5.28
N ALA A 47 -20.40 27.69 -6.19
CA ALA A 47 -21.44 26.72 -6.56
C ALA A 47 -20.86 25.46 -7.18
N GLU A 48 -19.95 25.60 -8.14
CA GLU A 48 -19.29 24.48 -8.82
C GLU A 48 -18.39 23.68 -7.88
N LEU A 49 -17.75 24.36 -6.91
CA LEU A 49 -16.96 23.72 -5.89
C LEU A 49 -17.82 22.94 -4.89
N LEU A 50 -18.97 23.50 -4.46
CA LEU A 50 -19.92 22.81 -3.59
C LEU A 50 -20.53 21.58 -4.27
N GLU A 51 -20.78 21.64 -5.58
CA GLU A 51 -21.26 20.50 -6.36
C GLU A 51 -20.19 19.42 -6.53
N ALA A 52 -18.92 19.83 -6.69
CA ALA A 52 -17.79 18.91 -6.88
C ALA A 52 -17.25 18.32 -5.55
N LEU A 53 -17.57 18.92 -4.41
CA LEU A 53 -17.17 18.44 -3.10
C LEU A 53 -18.23 17.51 -2.50
N PRO A 54 -17.83 16.42 -1.81
CA PRO A 54 -18.79 15.56 -1.13
C PRO A 54 -19.57 16.36 -0.08
N ASP A 55 -20.81 16.05 0.06
CA ASP A 55 -21.57 16.50 1.22
C ASP A 55 -20.94 15.85 2.47
N THR A 56 -20.55 16.66 3.44
CA THR A 56 -19.97 16.21 4.71
C THR A 56 -20.89 15.23 5.43
N ALA A 57 -22.22 15.40 5.26
CA ALA A 57 -23.21 14.47 5.79
C ALA A 57 -23.10 13.10 5.15
N THR A 58 -22.92 13.01 3.82
CA THR A 58 -22.78 11.75 3.09
C THR A 58 -21.50 11.01 3.52
N THR A 59 -20.37 11.72 3.63
CA THR A 59 -19.11 11.15 4.10
C THR A 59 -19.21 10.65 5.55
N ALA A 60 -19.86 11.41 6.43
CA ALA A 60 -20.07 11.01 7.82
C ALA A 60 -20.96 9.77 7.94
N VAL A 61 -22.05 9.70 7.16
CA VAL A 61 -22.96 8.53 7.13
C VAL A 61 -22.21 7.29 6.60
N LEU A 62 -21.44 7.45 5.52
CA LEU A 62 -20.64 6.34 4.98
C LEU A 62 -19.59 5.87 5.99
N ARG A 63 -18.89 6.78 6.66
CA ARG A 63 -17.92 6.46 7.71
C ARG A 63 -18.57 5.72 8.88
N ALA A 64 -19.76 6.18 9.34
CA ALA A 64 -20.52 5.49 10.38
C ALA A 64 -20.93 4.07 9.96
N THR A 65 -21.36 3.93 8.71
CA THR A 65 -21.68 2.60 8.11
C THR A 65 -20.45 1.70 8.10
N LEU A 66 -19.28 2.19 7.69
CA LEU A 66 -18.03 1.43 7.69
C LEU A 66 -17.62 1.00 9.10
N TYR A 67 -17.76 1.84 10.11
CA TYR A 67 -17.50 1.45 11.51
C TYR A 67 -18.44 0.34 11.97
N ARG A 68 -19.73 0.44 11.65
CA ARG A 68 -20.72 -0.59 11.98
C ARG A 68 -20.37 -1.93 11.33
N LEU A 69 -20.02 -1.91 10.03
CA LEU A 69 -19.64 -3.10 9.28
C LEU A 69 -18.32 -3.69 9.78
N ALA A 70 -17.28 -2.86 9.99
CA ALA A 70 -16.00 -3.31 10.52
C ALA A 70 -16.16 -4.00 11.89
N ASN A 71 -16.98 -3.42 12.77
CA ASN A 71 -17.27 -4.03 14.07
C ASN A 71 -18.02 -5.37 13.93
N ALA A 72 -18.98 -5.47 13.00
CA ALA A 72 -19.72 -6.71 12.74
C ALA A 72 -18.81 -7.83 12.19
N GLU A 73 -17.80 -7.47 11.39
CA GLU A 73 -16.81 -8.41 10.82
C GLU A 73 -15.58 -8.64 11.73
N GLY A 74 -15.55 -8.05 12.93
CA GLY A 74 -14.39 -8.18 13.85
C GLY A 74 -13.11 -7.51 13.34
N LEU A 75 -13.22 -6.56 12.42
CA LEU A 75 -12.07 -5.85 11.85
C LEU A 75 -11.62 -4.69 12.74
N PRO A 76 -10.31 -4.38 12.81
CA PRO A 76 -9.80 -3.27 13.60
C PRO A 76 -10.39 -1.93 13.15
N ARG A 77 -10.87 -1.12 14.08
CA ARG A 77 -11.42 0.22 13.82
C ARG A 77 -10.42 1.14 13.10
N ALA A 78 -9.13 0.97 13.39
CA ALA A 78 -8.03 1.72 12.81
C ALA A 78 -8.02 1.68 11.26
N ILE A 79 -8.60 0.66 10.64
CA ILE A 79 -8.72 0.58 9.16
C ILE A 79 -9.61 1.71 8.64
N VAL A 80 -10.73 1.98 9.31
CA VAL A 80 -11.67 3.06 8.96
C VAL A 80 -11.10 4.43 9.33
N ASP A 81 -10.37 4.53 10.46
CA ASP A 81 -9.75 5.77 10.92
C ASP A 81 -8.72 6.33 9.91
N ARG A 82 -8.08 5.46 9.14
CA ARG A 82 -7.10 5.83 8.10
C ARG A 82 -7.71 6.32 6.80
N LEU A 83 -8.98 6.06 6.57
CA LEU A 83 -9.66 6.53 5.37
C LEU A 83 -9.79 8.05 5.41
N THR A 84 -9.33 8.69 4.37
CA THR A 84 -9.48 10.12 4.15
C THR A 84 -10.87 10.43 3.62
N ASP A 85 -11.27 11.70 3.65
CA ASP A 85 -12.53 12.12 3.05
C ASP A 85 -12.53 11.92 1.52
N ALA A 86 -11.35 11.93 0.89
CA ALA A 86 -11.18 11.61 -0.54
C ALA A 86 -11.49 10.14 -0.86
N ASP A 87 -11.11 9.21 0.03
CA ASP A 87 -11.42 7.79 -0.13
C ASP A 87 -12.93 7.51 0.02
N LEU A 88 -13.63 8.36 0.75
CA LEU A 88 -15.08 8.28 1.01
C LEU A 88 -15.91 9.14 0.06
N HIS A 89 -15.26 9.79 -0.92
CA HIS A 89 -15.94 10.59 -1.91
C HIS A 89 -16.85 9.73 -2.79
N PRO A 90 -18.06 10.18 -3.17
CA PRO A 90 -18.92 9.45 -4.11
C PRO A 90 -18.20 9.03 -5.40
N ASP A 91 -17.33 9.90 -5.95
CA ASP A 91 -16.54 9.61 -7.16
C ASP A 91 -15.47 8.54 -6.96
N SER A 92 -15.09 8.24 -5.72
CA SER A 92 -14.20 7.10 -5.42
C SER A 92 -14.88 5.74 -5.64
N GLY A 93 -16.19 5.75 -5.86
CA GLY A 93 -17.04 4.58 -5.99
C GLY A 93 -17.46 3.95 -4.66
N ALA A 94 -16.92 4.37 -3.52
CA ALA A 94 -17.28 3.82 -2.21
C ALA A 94 -18.75 4.07 -1.86
N GLY A 95 -19.29 5.25 -2.19
CA GLY A 95 -20.68 5.62 -1.97
C GLY A 95 -21.69 4.86 -2.84
N LEU A 96 -21.24 4.18 -3.91
CA LEU A 96 -22.06 3.35 -4.79
C LEU A 96 -22.07 1.87 -4.37
N LEU A 97 -21.26 1.48 -3.39
CA LEU A 97 -21.16 0.10 -2.95
C LEU A 97 -22.36 -0.27 -2.07
N THR A 98 -22.87 -1.48 -2.28
CA THR A 98 -23.79 -2.13 -1.35
C THR A 98 -23.06 -2.48 -0.04
N ASP A 99 -23.81 -2.80 1.04
CA ASP A 99 -23.23 -3.29 2.29
C ASP A 99 -22.25 -4.47 2.06
N GLU A 100 -22.56 -5.37 1.14
CA GLU A 100 -21.67 -6.47 0.76
C GLU A 100 -20.40 -5.99 0.04
N GLY A 101 -20.52 -4.99 -0.83
CA GLY A 101 -19.37 -4.35 -1.48
C GLY A 101 -18.47 -3.64 -0.48
N LEU A 102 -19.06 -2.93 0.50
CA LEU A 102 -18.34 -2.27 1.58
C LEU A 102 -17.62 -3.27 2.49
N ARG A 103 -18.23 -4.43 2.82
CA ARG A 103 -17.56 -5.50 3.58
C ARG A 103 -16.32 -6.00 2.84
N ARG A 104 -16.46 -6.36 1.55
CA ARG A 104 -15.32 -6.81 0.73
C ARG A 104 -14.21 -5.77 0.67
N TRP A 105 -14.58 -4.51 0.54
CA TRP A 105 -13.60 -3.41 0.55
C TRP A 105 -12.88 -3.30 1.90
N LEU A 106 -13.59 -3.38 3.03
CA LEU A 106 -13.00 -3.38 4.37
C LEU A 106 -12.03 -4.55 4.57
N HIS A 107 -12.37 -5.77 4.12
CA HIS A 107 -11.47 -6.91 4.17
C HIS A 107 -10.20 -6.68 3.33
N ALA A 108 -10.34 -6.12 2.12
CA ALA A 108 -9.19 -5.78 1.28
C ALA A 108 -8.28 -4.72 1.93
N LEU A 109 -8.86 -3.73 2.61
CA LEU A 109 -8.10 -2.73 3.37
C LEU A 109 -7.35 -3.37 4.56
N ALA A 110 -8.01 -4.27 5.29
CA ALA A 110 -7.40 -5.02 6.39
C ALA A 110 -6.22 -5.86 5.91
N GLU A 111 -6.39 -6.55 4.79
CA GLU A 111 -5.32 -7.34 4.19
C GLU A 111 -4.15 -6.50 3.72
N ASN A 112 -4.42 -5.35 3.08
CA ASN A 112 -3.39 -4.39 2.70
C ASN A 112 -2.60 -3.88 3.89
N GLU A 113 -3.26 -3.66 5.04
CA GLU A 113 -2.58 -3.23 6.26
C GLU A 113 -1.68 -4.34 6.81
N ARG A 114 -2.16 -5.57 6.88
CA ARG A 114 -1.35 -6.75 7.26
C ARG A 114 -0.12 -6.88 6.35
N MET A 115 -0.30 -6.68 5.04
CA MET A 115 0.82 -6.69 4.10
C MET A 115 1.82 -5.57 4.40
N ARG A 116 1.38 -4.37 4.80
CA ARG A 116 2.30 -3.29 5.21
C ARG A 116 3.14 -3.65 6.41
N GLU A 117 2.59 -4.44 7.34
CA GLU A 117 3.28 -4.98 8.50
C GLU A 117 4.18 -6.18 8.18
N GLY A 118 4.24 -6.60 6.92
CA GLY A 118 5.03 -7.74 6.46
C GLY A 118 4.37 -9.09 6.69
N ILE A 119 3.06 -9.10 6.93
CA ILE A 119 2.26 -10.32 7.06
C ILE A 119 1.70 -10.68 5.69
N PRO A 120 2.16 -11.77 5.05
CA PRO A 120 1.63 -12.17 3.75
C PRO A 120 0.20 -12.66 3.87
N PRO A 121 -0.62 -12.52 2.81
CA PRO A 121 -1.92 -13.17 2.72
C PRO A 121 -1.83 -14.69 2.91
N ASP A 122 -2.93 -15.28 3.36
CA ASP A 122 -2.99 -16.72 3.55
C ASP A 122 -2.74 -17.46 2.22
N GLY A 123 -1.95 -18.53 2.26
CA GLY A 123 -1.52 -19.25 1.06
C GLY A 123 -0.31 -18.66 0.31
N TRP A 124 0.20 -17.50 0.71
CA TRP A 124 1.42 -16.93 0.12
C TRP A 124 2.69 -17.51 0.76
N THR A 125 2.97 -18.76 0.44
CA THR A 125 4.06 -19.53 1.05
C THR A 125 5.25 -19.74 0.13
N GLN A 126 5.05 -19.61 -1.19
CA GLN A 126 6.09 -19.88 -2.18
C GLN A 126 7.19 -18.84 -2.13
N ALA A 127 8.44 -19.29 -2.02
CA ALA A 127 9.62 -18.44 -2.19
C ALA A 127 9.79 -18.07 -3.67
N SER A 128 9.91 -16.78 -3.94
CA SER A 128 10.13 -16.22 -5.27
C SER A 128 11.17 -15.10 -5.22
N TYR A 129 11.64 -14.65 -6.37
CA TYR A 129 12.62 -13.58 -6.46
C TYR A 129 12.10 -12.40 -7.28
N CYS A 130 12.15 -11.22 -6.71
CA CYS A 130 11.88 -9.95 -7.38
C CYS A 130 13.17 -9.14 -7.50
N HIS A 131 13.50 -8.61 -8.67
CA HIS A 131 14.71 -7.80 -8.88
C HIS A 131 14.79 -6.57 -7.97
N HIS A 132 13.65 -6.00 -7.60
CA HIS A 132 13.58 -4.80 -6.74
C HIS A 132 13.47 -5.11 -5.25
N CYS A 133 12.79 -6.21 -4.89
CA CYS A 133 12.54 -6.56 -3.49
C CYS A 133 13.51 -7.62 -2.97
N GLY A 134 14.20 -8.34 -3.86
CA GLY A 134 14.94 -9.55 -3.50
C GLY A 134 13.98 -10.74 -3.29
N PRO A 135 14.33 -11.70 -2.42
CA PRO A 135 13.48 -12.83 -2.12
C PRO A 135 12.19 -12.39 -1.41
N VAL A 136 11.06 -12.93 -1.86
CA VAL A 136 9.71 -12.61 -1.40
C VAL A 136 8.87 -13.86 -1.25
N LYS A 137 7.79 -13.77 -0.46
CA LYS A 137 6.75 -14.81 -0.40
C LYS A 137 5.61 -14.45 -1.35
N LEU A 138 5.16 -15.40 -2.14
CA LEU A 138 4.02 -15.25 -3.06
C LEU A 138 3.12 -16.49 -2.98
N TRP A 139 1.96 -16.42 -3.65
CA TRP A 139 1.14 -17.61 -3.88
C TRP A 139 1.77 -18.50 -4.94
N GLU A 140 1.44 -19.76 -4.93
CA GLU A 140 1.94 -20.72 -5.91
C GLU A 140 1.51 -20.33 -7.34
N GLY A 141 2.46 -20.37 -8.28
CA GLY A 141 2.19 -20.01 -9.67
C GLY A 141 2.00 -18.51 -9.95
N ALA A 142 2.34 -17.62 -9.01
CA ALA A 142 2.23 -16.16 -9.23
C ALA A 142 2.94 -15.72 -10.51
N PRO A 143 2.22 -15.17 -11.51
CA PRO A 143 2.82 -14.73 -12.77
C PRO A 143 3.49 -13.35 -12.61
N LEU A 144 4.64 -13.27 -11.91
CA LEU A 144 5.36 -12.03 -11.63
C LEU A 144 5.68 -11.20 -12.88
N HIS A 145 5.93 -11.86 -13.99
CA HIS A 145 6.22 -11.21 -15.27
C HIS A 145 5.01 -10.48 -15.87
N VAL A 146 3.78 -10.87 -15.48
CA VAL A 146 2.53 -10.25 -15.94
C VAL A 146 1.99 -9.26 -14.92
N LEU A 147 1.87 -9.67 -13.65
CA LEU A 147 1.23 -8.90 -12.59
C LEU A 147 2.20 -7.99 -11.83
N GLY A 148 3.50 -8.22 -11.98
CA GLY A 148 4.52 -7.56 -11.17
C GLY A 148 4.55 -8.11 -9.73
N CYS A 149 5.47 -7.57 -8.95
CA CYS A 149 5.64 -7.97 -7.56
C CYS A 149 4.78 -7.10 -6.64
N PRO A 150 3.79 -7.65 -5.90
CA PRO A 150 2.95 -6.89 -4.99
C PRO A 150 3.75 -6.22 -3.86
N TRP A 151 4.83 -6.85 -3.41
CA TRP A 151 5.72 -6.29 -2.40
C TRP A 151 6.49 -5.05 -2.85
N CYS A 152 6.60 -4.79 -4.16
CA CYS A 152 7.15 -3.53 -4.66
C CYS A 152 6.29 -2.33 -4.26
N HIS A 153 4.96 -2.49 -4.23
CA HIS A 153 4.04 -1.46 -3.76
C HIS A 153 4.19 -1.24 -2.25
N VAL A 154 4.17 -2.32 -1.47
CA VAL A 154 4.37 -2.29 0.00
C VAL A 154 5.69 -1.59 0.35
N ARG A 155 6.79 -1.98 -0.29
CA ARG A 155 8.11 -1.38 -0.05
C ARG A 155 8.15 0.10 -0.38
N ARG A 156 7.55 0.53 -1.50
CA ARG A 156 7.48 1.96 -1.88
C ARG A 156 6.67 2.79 -0.88
N ALA A 157 5.67 2.19 -0.26
CA ALA A 157 4.88 2.80 0.80
C ALA A 157 5.54 2.73 2.20
N GLY A 158 6.83 2.29 2.28
CA GLY A 158 7.55 2.17 3.55
C GLY A 158 7.20 0.95 4.39
N GLY A 159 6.44 -0.01 3.85
CA GLY A 159 6.07 -1.22 4.55
C GLY A 159 7.18 -2.30 4.53
N ILE A 160 6.97 -3.36 5.29
CA ILE A 160 7.91 -4.46 5.49
C ILE A 160 7.70 -5.51 4.41
N VAL A 161 8.78 -5.95 3.77
CA VAL A 161 8.77 -7.08 2.83
C VAL A 161 9.12 -8.36 3.58
N PRO A 162 8.19 -9.32 3.75
CA PRO A 162 8.47 -10.57 4.45
C PRO A 162 9.44 -11.43 3.65
N ARG A 163 10.46 -11.95 4.34
CA ARG A 163 11.48 -12.78 3.70
C ARG A 163 11.17 -14.26 3.90
N PRO A 164 11.25 -15.09 2.85
CA PRO A 164 11.20 -16.53 3.00
C PRO A 164 12.47 -17.05 3.69
N LEU A 165 12.36 -18.23 4.31
CA LEU A 165 13.53 -19.01 4.71
C LEU A 165 14.11 -19.69 3.46
N LEU A 166 15.42 -19.56 3.25
CA LEU A 166 16.10 -19.99 2.03
C LEU A 166 17.43 -20.66 2.38
N ALA A 167 17.84 -21.64 1.57
CA ALA A 167 19.11 -22.30 1.74
C ALA A 167 20.18 -21.69 0.81
N CYS A 168 21.42 -21.54 1.30
CA CYS A 168 22.54 -21.07 0.49
C CYS A 168 22.81 -21.97 -0.72
N ALA A 169 22.55 -23.26 -0.63
CA ALA A 169 22.72 -24.21 -1.74
C ALA A 169 21.91 -23.85 -2.99
N SER A 170 20.81 -23.07 -2.85
CA SER A 170 19.98 -22.61 -3.95
C SER A 170 20.29 -21.17 -4.41
N CYS A 171 21.42 -20.61 -3.96
CA CYS A 171 21.80 -19.21 -4.20
C CYS A 171 22.97 -19.09 -5.18
N THR A 172 22.89 -18.18 -6.17
CA THR A 172 24.02 -17.86 -7.07
C THR A 172 25.22 -17.24 -6.36
N ARG A 173 25.05 -16.74 -5.15
CA ARG A 173 26.10 -16.14 -4.31
C ARG A 173 26.82 -17.15 -3.43
N HIS A 174 26.41 -18.40 -3.47
CA HIS A 174 27.00 -19.47 -2.70
C HIS A 174 28.40 -19.82 -3.25
N GLN A 175 29.40 -19.84 -2.37
CA GLN A 175 30.76 -20.15 -2.69
C GLN A 175 31.17 -21.47 -2.00
N GLN A 176 31.29 -22.53 -2.77
CA GLN A 176 31.81 -23.77 -2.27
C GLN A 176 33.34 -23.64 -2.07
N GLN A 177 33.77 -23.76 -0.84
CA GLN A 177 35.19 -23.77 -0.54
C GLN A 177 35.73 -25.22 -0.65
N PRO A 178 36.80 -25.46 -1.44
CA PRO A 178 37.27 -26.81 -1.71
C PRO A 178 37.74 -27.58 -0.47
N ASN A 179 38.09 -26.87 0.60
CA ASN A 179 38.66 -27.48 1.81
C ASN A 179 37.69 -27.60 3.00
N THR A 180 36.43 -27.25 2.85
CA THR A 180 35.41 -27.29 3.95
C THR A 180 34.33 -28.34 3.71
N SER A 181 34.52 -29.23 2.74
CA SER A 181 33.54 -30.23 2.30
C SER A 181 33.06 -31.17 3.41
N GLU A 182 33.89 -31.48 4.40
CA GLU A 182 33.52 -32.38 5.50
C GLU A 182 32.56 -31.72 6.52
N ALA A 183 32.65 -30.42 6.72
CA ALA A 183 31.77 -29.68 7.65
C ALA A 183 30.49 -29.14 7.01
N GLY A 184 30.36 -29.21 5.68
CA GLY A 184 29.18 -28.67 4.95
C GLY A 184 28.98 -27.16 5.05
N MET A 185 29.97 -26.42 5.56
CA MET A 185 29.95 -24.98 5.66
C MET A 185 30.53 -24.33 4.39
N HIS A 186 29.85 -23.30 3.91
CA HIS A 186 30.20 -22.61 2.66
C HIS A 186 30.16 -21.10 2.85
N GLY A 187 31.01 -20.40 2.08
CA GLY A 187 31.07 -18.94 2.10
C GLY A 187 29.98 -18.28 1.28
N CYS A 188 29.77 -16.99 1.51
CA CYS A 188 28.91 -16.14 0.74
C CYS A 188 29.71 -15.05 0.02
N ALA A 189 29.49 -14.88 -1.30
CA ALA A 189 30.15 -13.83 -2.11
C ALA A 189 29.78 -12.40 -1.67
N LYS A 190 28.75 -12.25 -0.83
CA LYS A 190 28.31 -10.97 -0.23
C LYS A 190 28.89 -10.74 1.17
N GLY A 191 29.73 -11.62 1.66
CA GLY A 191 30.38 -11.43 2.96
C GLY A 191 29.48 -11.73 4.17
N HIS A 192 28.37 -12.47 4.00
CA HIS A 192 27.51 -12.88 5.12
C HIS A 192 28.12 -13.98 6.01
N GLY A 193 29.40 -14.30 5.82
CA GLY A 193 30.09 -15.31 6.61
C GLY A 193 29.91 -16.73 6.07
N MET A 194 30.14 -17.70 6.95
CA MET A 194 30.07 -19.13 6.67
C MET A 194 28.71 -19.68 7.14
N HIS A 195 28.03 -20.42 6.28
CA HIS A 195 26.75 -21.05 6.56
C HIS A 195 26.72 -22.49 6.10
N TYR A 196 25.98 -23.36 6.79
CA TYR A 196 25.63 -24.65 6.25
C TYR A 196 24.79 -24.50 4.98
N ALA A 197 25.22 -25.07 3.88
CA ALA A 197 24.63 -24.87 2.57
C ALA A 197 23.12 -25.16 2.53
N ARG A 198 22.64 -26.15 3.29
CA ARG A 198 21.24 -26.59 3.36
C ARG A 198 20.46 -26.00 4.53
N ALA A 199 21.12 -25.29 5.47
CA ALA A 199 20.41 -24.65 6.56
C ALA A 199 19.56 -23.50 6.03
N GLN A 200 18.32 -23.47 6.49
CA GLN A 200 17.39 -22.40 6.10
C GLN A 200 17.59 -21.16 6.98
N HIS A 201 17.69 -20.01 6.36
CA HIS A 201 17.84 -18.73 7.03
C HIS A 201 17.22 -17.59 6.19
N VAL A 202 17.03 -16.46 6.79
CA VAL A 202 16.58 -15.24 6.10
C VAL A 202 17.80 -14.56 5.47
N CYS A 203 17.75 -14.31 4.15
CA CYS A 203 18.80 -13.59 3.43
C CYS A 203 18.19 -12.62 2.42
N ALA A 204 18.48 -11.33 2.56
CA ALA A 204 18.00 -10.29 1.64
C ALA A 204 18.74 -10.32 0.29
N ASP A 205 19.98 -10.81 0.27
CA ASP A 205 20.85 -10.87 -0.91
C ASP A 205 20.76 -12.20 -1.68
N TRP A 206 19.90 -13.13 -1.23
CA TRP A 206 19.71 -14.39 -1.92
C TRP A 206 19.21 -14.16 -3.35
N ARG A 207 19.81 -14.87 -4.32
CA ARG A 207 19.36 -14.93 -5.71
C ARG A 207 19.24 -16.38 -6.14
N PRO A 208 18.15 -16.78 -6.80
CA PRO A 208 17.99 -18.15 -7.27
C PRO A 208 19.04 -18.50 -8.33
N LEU A 209 19.43 -19.78 -8.37
CA LEU A 209 20.28 -20.32 -9.43
C LEU A 209 19.62 -20.07 -10.80
N GLY A 210 20.44 -19.67 -11.80
CA GLY A 210 19.95 -19.32 -13.13
C GLY A 210 19.43 -17.88 -13.28
N SER A 211 19.44 -17.06 -12.22
CA SER A 211 19.17 -15.62 -12.36
C SER A 211 20.32 -14.94 -13.11
N PRO A 212 20.03 -13.99 -14.02
CA PRO A 212 21.06 -13.17 -14.63
C PRO A 212 21.84 -12.38 -13.56
N PRO A 213 23.11 -12.06 -13.79
CA PRO A 213 24.01 -11.37 -12.87
C PRO A 213 23.51 -9.98 -12.41
#